data_0d86fc2b05adefe3387f5e665a4923ef
#
_entry.id   0d86fc2b05adefe3387f5e665a4923ef
#
_cell.length_a   1.000
_cell.length_b   1.000
_cell.length_c   1.000
_cell.angle_alpha   90.00
_cell.angle_beta   90.00
_cell.angle_gamma   90.00
#
_symmetry.space_group_name_H-M   'P 1'
#
loop_
_entity.id
_entity.type
_entity.pdbx_description
1 polymer ?
#
loop_
_entity_poly.entity_id
_entity_poly.type
_entity_poly.pdbx_seq_one_letter_code
_entity_poly.pdbx_strand_id
1 'polypeptide(L)'
;MRSPYNFIVKPLNNKRYNNTKKIGGIDFVTSTSQENHIASNREAIVISLPIIYNGPIEIGDTLLVHHNVFKFYYDMKGRQKSCKSFFRDNLFFVDSEQFYMYKHNNKWYSHDRYCFVKPVKTKKSIIYKNTSEEPLVAEMIYPNTYLKKQ
;
A
#
# COMPACT_ATOMS: atom_id res chain seq x y z
N MET A 1 -7.08 -14.67 17.23
CA MET A 1 -6.65 -15.62 16.16
C MET A 1 -5.34 -15.12 15.61
N ARG A 2 -4.35 -15.99 15.40
CA ARG A 2 -3.01 -15.66 14.88
C ARG A 2 -2.64 -16.61 13.74
N SER A 3 -2.01 -16.09 12.70
CA SER A 3 -1.45 -16.91 11.62
C SER A 3 0.01 -17.27 11.94
N PRO A 4 0.53 -18.40 11.49
CA PRO A 4 1.95 -18.73 11.66
C PRO A 4 2.88 -17.70 10.97
N TYR A 5 2.59 -17.33 9.72
CA TYR A 5 3.49 -16.56 8.85
C TYR A 5 2.92 -15.22 8.38
N ASN A 6 1.59 -15.06 8.31
CA ASN A 6 0.97 -13.90 7.69
C ASN A 6 0.42 -12.92 8.72
N PHE A 7 0.52 -11.64 8.43
CA PHE A 7 -0.22 -10.60 9.13
C PHE A 7 -1.71 -10.75 8.80
N ILE A 8 -2.57 -10.52 9.79
CA ILE A 8 -4.01 -10.38 9.55
C ILE A 8 -4.31 -8.89 9.59
N VAL A 9 -4.83 -8.38 8.50
CA VAL A 9 -5.08 -6.93 8.32
C VAL A 9 -6.51 -6.68 7.87
N LYS A 10 -6.96 -5.45 8.03
CA LYS A 10 -8.19 -4.92 7.43
C LYS A 10 -7.89 -3.65 6.64
N PRO A 11 -8.64 -3.34 5.56
CA PRO A 11 -8.44 -2.10 4.82
C PRO A 11 -8.77 -0.89 5.72
N LEU A 12 -7.98 0.17 5.57
CA LEU A 12 -8.23 1.44 6.27
C LEU A 12 -9.65 1.93 5.97
N ASN A 13 -10.36 2.42 6.99
CA ASN A 13 -11.76 2.85 6.91
C ASN A 13 -12.75 1.74 6.48
N ASN A 14 -12.36 0.47 6.58
CA ASN A 14 -13.14 -0.69 6.13
C ASN A 14 -13.49 -0.67 4.63
N LYS A 15 -12.87 0.19 3.82
CA LYS A 15 -13.12 0.34 2.38
C LYS A 15 -12.00 -0.32 1.58
N ARG A 16 -12.36 -1.26 0.69
CA ARG A 16 -11.43 -1.92 -0.24
C ARG A 16 -10.99 -1.00 -1.38
N TYR A 17 -11.81 0.02 -1.70
CA TYR A 17 -11.56 0.97 -2.79
C TYR A 17 -11.75 2.40 -2.31
N ASN A 18 -10.88 3.28 -2.78
CA ASN A 18 -10.93 4.74 -2.60
C ASN A 18 -11.57 5.38 -3.83
N ASN A 19 -12.76 4.90 -4.21
CA ASN A 19 -13.48 5.32 -5.41
C ASN A 19 -14.61 6.32 -5.14
N THR A 20 -14.64 6.91 -3.97
CA THR A 20 -15.64 7.94 -3.61
C THR A 20 -14.96 9.28 -3.37
N LYS A 21 -15.51 10.35 -3.91
CA LYS A 21 -15.07 11.73 -3.67
C LYS A 21 -16.23 12.54 -3.10
N LYS A 22 -15.95 13.27 -2.02
CA LYS A 22 -16.93 14.15 -1.40
C LYS A 22 -16.96 15.50 -2.11
N ILE A 23 -18.11 15.88 -2.66
CA ILE A 23 -18.33 17.17 -3.32
C ILE A 23 -19.61 17.76 -2.75
N GLY A 24 -19.54 18.96 -2.15
CA GLY A 24 -20.70 19.63 -1.54
C GLY A 24 -21.39 18.82 -0.43
N GLY A 25 -20.66 17.96 0.29
CA GLY A 25 -21.21 17.12 1.36
C GLY A 25 -21.82 15.78 0.89
N ILE A 26 -21.89 15.54 -0.42
CA ILE A 26 -22.43 14.32 -1.04
C ILE A 26 -21.29 13.44 -1.53
N ASP A 27 -21.38 12.12 -1.29
CA ASP A 27 -20.40 11.14 -1.76
C ASP A 27 -20.68 10.74 -3.21
N PHE A 28 -19.76 11.10 -4.11
CA PHE A 28 -19.80 10.70 -5.53
C PHE A 28 -18.88 9.50 -5.78
N VAL A 29 -19.38 8.49 -6.46
CA VAL A 29 -18.58 7.36 -6.93
C VAL A 29 -17.82 7.79 -8.19
N THR A 30 -16.50 7.84 -8.12
CA THR A 30 -15.63 8.28 -9.22
C THR A 30 -15.29 7.16 -10.21
N SER A 31 -15.38 5.90 -9.77
CA SER A 31 -15.14 4.73 -10.62
C SER A 31 -15.93 3.53 -10.10
N THR A 32 -16.61 2.86 -10.99
CA THR A 32 -17.34 1.60 -10.70
C THR A 32 -16.50 0.37 -11.05
N SER A 33 -15.37 0.54 -11.73
CA SER A 33 -14.50 -0.56 -12.12
C SER A 33 -13.77 -1.12 -10.91
N GLN A 34 -14.14 -2.32 -10.50
CA GLN A 34 -13.52 -3.04 -9.38
C GLN A 34 -12.14 -3.63 -9.73
N GLU A 35 -11.78 -3.66 -11.00
CA GLU A 35 -10.47 -4.07 -11.46
C GLU A 35 -9.46 -2.92 -11.51
N ASN A 36 -9.92 -1.69 -11.31
CA ASN A 36 -9.06 -0.52 -11.34
C ASN A 36 -8.10 -0.53 -10.15
N HIS A 37 -6.82 -0.82 -10.43
CA HIS A 37 -5.76 -0.86 -9.43
C HIS A 37 -5.43 0.52 -8.83
N ILE A 38 -5.77 1.61 -9.52
CA ILE A 38 -5.55 2.99 -9.03
C ILE A 38 -6.53 3.31 -7.90
N ALA A 39 -7.78 2.82 -8.01
CA ALA A 39 -8.80 3.02 -7.00
C ALA A 39 -8.71 2.04 -5.82
N SER A 40 -7.90 0.99 -5.93
CA SER A 40 -7.70 0.02 -4.84
C SER A 40 -7.06 0.69 -3.63
N ASN A 41 -7.63 0.44 -2.45
CA ASN A 41 -7.02 0.89 -1.20
C ASN A 41 -5.67 0.19 -0.99
N ARG A 42 -4.68 0.93 -0.56
CA ARG A 42 -3.33 0.41 -0.30
C ARG A 42 -2.94 0.50 1.17
N GLU A 43 -3.79 1.04 2.00
CA GLU A 43 -3.54 1.15 3.43
C GLU A 43 -4.31 0.10 4.20
N ALA A 44 -3.60 -0.64 5.03
CA ALA A 44 -4.11 -1.76 5.82
C ALA A 44 -3.77 -1.57 7.30
N ILE A 45 -4.73 -1.76 8.18
CA ILE A 45 -4.51 -1.76 9.63
C ILE A 45 -4.19 -3.17 10.09
N VAL A 46 -3.10 -3.33 10.84
CA VAL A 46 -2.70 -4.60 11.46
C VAL A 46 -3.66 -4.98 12.59
N ILE A 47 -4.32 -6.12 12.46
CA ILE A 47 -5.21 -6.67 13.49
C ILE A 47 -4.51 -7.75 14.30
N SER A 48 -3.63 -8.52 13.65
CA SER A 48 -2.88 -9.58 14.33
C SER A 48 -1.54 -9.82 13.64
N LEU A 49 -0.51 -10.02 14.45
CA LEU A 49 0.84 -10.35 14.00
C LEU A 49 1.00 -11.85 13.77
N PRO A 50 1.89 -12.26 12.86
CA PRO A 50 2.32 -13.66 12.75
C PRO A 50 2.92 -14.16 14.06
N ILE A 51 2.83 -15.48 14.29
CA ILE A 51 3.39 -16.09 15.51
C ILE A 51 4.92 -15.96 15.55
N ILE A 52 5.56 -16.11 14.38
CA ILE A 52 7.04 -16.07 14.24
C ILE A 52 7.60 -14.66 14.09
N TYR A 53 6.76 -13.63 14.09
CA TYR A 53 7.21 -12.27 13.83
C TYR A 53 7.89 -11.63 15.04
N ASN A 54 9.14 -11.18 14.86
CA ASN A 54 9.96 -10.48 15.85
C ASN A 54 10.46 -9.12 15.32
N GLY A 55 9.63 -8.41 14.57
CA GLY A 55 10.00 -7.12 13.99
C GLY A 55 9.35 -5.93 14.72
N PRO A 56 9.53 -4.72 14.18
CA PRO A 56 9.10 -3.47 14.81
C PRO A 56 7.62 -3.13 14.60
N ILE A 57 6.87 -3.92 13.84
CA ILE A 57 5.45 -3.66 13.53
C ILE A 57 4.59 -4.16 14.68
N GLU A 58 3.63 -3.33 15.11
CA GLU A 58 2.70 -3.63 16.19
C GLU A 58 1.25 -3.71 15.71
N ILE A 59 0.39 -4.25 16.56
CA ILE A 59 -1.06 -4.27 16.30
C ILE A 59 -1.57 -2.83 16.33
N GLY A 60 -2.33 -2.45 15.31
CA GLY A 60 -2.83 -1.09 15.10
C GLY A 60 -2.00 -0.27 14.12
N ASP A 61 -0.80 -0.69 13.80
CA ASP A 61 0.02 -0.04 12.77
C ASP A 61 -0.66 -0.11 11.39
N THR A 62 -0.31 0.84 10.53
CA THR A 62 -0.79 0.88 9.16
C THR A 62 0.29 0.38 8.21
N LEU A 63 -0.03 -0.60 7.37
CA LEU A 63 0.84 -1.12 6.31
C LEU A 63 0.47 -0.51 4.96
N LEU A 64 1.46 -0.16 4.16
CA LEU A 64 1.28 0.16 2.74
C LEU A 64 1.40 -1.13 1.93
N VAL A 65 0.25 -1.69 1.54
CA VAL A 65 0.16 -3.01 0.89
C VAL A 65 0.09 -2.91 -0.63
N HIS A 66 0.38 -4.03 -1.28
CA HIS A 66 0.23 -4.17 -2.72
C HIS A 66 -1.24 -4.01 -3.14
N HIS A 67 -1.47 -3.38 -4.30
CA HIS A 67 -2.82 -3.06 -4.81
C HIS A 67 -3.74 -4.29 -4.98
N ASN A 68 -3.19 -5.49 -5.12
CA ASN A 68 -3.96 -6.71 -5.28
C ASN A 68 -4.53 -7.28 -3.97
N VAL A 69 -4.08 -6.81 -2.80
CA VAL A 69 -4.48 -7.37 -1.50
C VAL A 69 -5.99 -7.24 -1.25
N PHE A 70 -6.57 -6.10 -1.61
CA PHE A 70 -8.00 -5.84 -1.37
C PHE A 70 -8.87 -5.97 -2.62
N LYS A 71 -8.27 -6.24 -3.78
CA LYS A 71 -8.94 -6.22 -5.07
C LYS A 71 -9.98 -7.34 -5.20
N PHE A 72 -11.09 -7.03 -5.84
CA PHE A 72 -12.00 -8.02 -6.40
C PHE A 72 -11.58 -8.39 -7.83
N TYR A 73 -11.94 -9.57 -8.27
CA TYR A 73 -11.83 -9.99 -9.65
C TYR A 73 -13.08 -10.77 -10.06
N TYR A 74 -13.29 -10.90 -11.37
CA TYR A 74 -14.35 -11.71 -11.92
C TYR A 74 -13.76 -13.03 -12.43
N ASP A 75 -14.39 -14.15 -12.07
CA ASP A 75 -14.01 -15.45 -12.61
C ASP A 75 -14.49 -15.60 -14.07
N MET A 76 -14.09 -16.69 -14.75
CA MET A 76 -14.48 -16.97 -16.13
C MET A 76 -16.00 -17.10 -16.35
N LYS A 77 -16.78 -17.22 -15.25
CA LYS A 77 -18.25 -17.26 -15.27
C LYS A 77 -18.88 -15.92 -14.93
N GLY A 78 -18.09 -14.84 -14.86
CA GLY A 78 -18.55 -13.49 -14.50
C GLY A 78 -18.95 -13.32 -13.03
N ARG A 79 -18.56 -14.23 -12.12
CA ARG A 79 -18.88 -14.11 -10.71
C ARG A 79 -17.78 -13.32 -10.01
N GLN A 80 -18.18 -12.34 -9.21
CA GLN A 80 -17.27 -11.59 -8.39
C GLN A 80 -16.66 -12.47 -7.29
N LYS A 81 -15.32 -12.44 -7.19
CA LYS A 81 -14.55 -13.12 -6.15
C LYS A 81 -13.56 -12.17 -5.51
N SER A 82 -13.26 -12.43 -4.25
CA SER A 82 -12.16 -11.76 -3.54
C SER A 82 -10.82 -12.36 -3.93
N CYS A 83 -9.77 -11.53 -3.81
CA CYS A 83 -8.39 -11.95 -4.06
C CYS A 83 -7.95 -13.12 -3.17
N LYS A 84 -6.78 -13.69 -3.49
CA LYS A 84 -6.16 -14.78 -2.74
C LYS A 84 -5.89 -14.44 -1.27
N SER A 85 -5.65 -13.15 -0.99
CA SER A 85 -5.38 -12.66 0.38
C SER A 85 -6.63 -12.62 1.28
N PHE A 86 -7.83 -12.70 0.71
CA PHE A 86 -9.06 -12.63 1.49
C PHE A 86 -9.20 -13.82 2.44
N PHE A 87 -9.51 -13.51 3.70
CA PHE A 87 -9.74 -14.52 4.71
C PHE A 87 -11.25 -14.63 5.06
N ARG A 88 -11.81 -13.64 5.75
CA ARG A 88 -13.24 -13.56 6.12
C ARG A 88 -13.55 -12.14 6.61
N ASP A 89 -14.81 -11.76 6.64
CA ASP A 89 -15.32 -10.55 7.33
C ASP A 89 -14.48 -9.27 7.09
N ASN A 90 -14.02 -9.04 5.86
CA ASN A 90 -13.12 -7.94 5.50
C ASN A 90 -11.71 -8.02 6.13
N LEU A 91 -11.28 -9.22 6.56
CA LEU A 91 -9.93 -9.53 6.99
C LEU A 91 -9.14 -10.19 5.86
N PHE A 92 -7.85 -9.88 5.81
CA PHE A 92 -6.95 -10.32 4.75
C PHE A 92 -5.65 -10.84 5.34
N PHE A 93 -5.08 -11.86 4.72
CA PHE A 93 -3.73 -12.30 4.98
C PHE A 93 -2.75 -11.51 4.11
N VAL A 94 -1.69 -11.01 4.75
CA VAL A 94 -0.59 -10.29 4.08
C VAL A 94 0.71 -10.89 4.55
N ASP A 95 1.53 -11.35 3.60
CA ASP A 95 2.89 -11.79 3.89
C ASP A 95 3.88 -10.62 3.83
N SER A 96 5.13 -10.87 4.21
CA SER A 96 6.19 -9.84 4.25
C SER A 96 6.54 -9.26 2.88
N GLU A 97 6.23 -9.95 1.77
CA GLU A 97 6.51 -9.47 0.42
C GLU A 97 5.36 -8.63 -0.18
N GLN A 98 4.19 -8.65 0.47
CA GLN A 98 2.99 -7.96 0.01
C GLN A 98 2.83 -6.54 0.56
N PHE A 99 3.75 -6.05 1.37
CA PHE A 99 3.75 -4.66 1.82
C PHE A 99 5.15 -4.05 1.72
N TYR A 100 5.21 -2.73 1.61
CA TYR A 100 6.42 -1.99 1.30
C TYR A 100 6.88 -1.07 2.43
N MET A 101 5.92 -0.54 3.18
CA MET A 101 6.13 0.37 4.31
C MET A 101 5.17 0.04 5.43
N TYR A 102 5.55 0.48 6.63
CA TYR A 102 4.64 0.49 7.78
C TYR A 102 4.70 1.86 8.46
N LYS A 103 3.59 2.24 9.06
CA LYS A 103 3.44 3.47 9.82
C LYS A 103 3.28 3.14 11.29
N HIS A 104 4.26 3.51 12.09
CA HIS A 104 4.29 3.35 13.54
C HIS A 104 4.46 4.73 14.19
N ASN A 105 3.71 5.04 15.24
CA ASN A 105 3.74 6.35 15.94
C ASN A 105 3.67 7.55 14.96
N ASN A 106 2.80 7.47 13.98
CA ASN A 106 2.56 8.50 12.96
C ASN A 106 3.75 8.77 12.00
N LYS A 107 4.79 7.92 12.00
CA LYS A 107 5.93 7.99 11.09
C LYS A 107 5.97 6.77 10.18
N TRP A 108 6.30 7.00 8.91
CA TRP A 108 6.50 5.94 7.94
C TRP A 108 7.92 5.39 7.98
N TYR A 109 8.03 4.08 7.84
CA TYR A 109 9.29 3.35 7.77
C TYR A 109 9.24 2.38 6.60
N SER A 110 10.34 2.27 5.87
CA SER A 110 10.50 1.26 4.83
C SER A 110 10.60 -0.14 5.43
N HIS A 111 10.04 -1.11 4.74
CA HIS A 111 10.11 -2.51 5.15
C HIS A 111 11.19 -3.24 4.37
N ASP A 112 12.02 -4.00 5.10
CA ASP A 112 13.05 -4.89 4.56
C ASP A 112 13.94 -4.23 3.48
N ARG A 113 13.93 -4.74 2.26
CA ARG A 113 14.73 -4.29 1.11
C ARG A 113 14.18 -3.07 0.37
N TYR A 114 12.96 -2.67 0.65
CA TYR A 114 12.34 -1.55 -0.04
C TYR A 114 12.91 -0.21 0.41
N CYS A 115 13.13 0.69 -0.54
CA CYS A 115 13.44 2.09 -0.28
C CYS A 115 12.56 2.98 -1.15
N PHE A 116 12.31 4.19 -0.68
CA PHE A 116 11.48 5.14 -1.42
C PHE A 116 12.29 6.38 -1.74
N VAL A 117 12.24 6.74 -3.00
CA VAL A 117 13.00 7.85 -3.57
C VAL A 117 12.07 8.86 -4.22
N LYS A 118 12.47 10.11 -4.24
CA LYS A 118 11.80 11.18 -4.95
C LYS A 118 12.64 11.57 -6.17
N PRO A 119 12.08 11.59 -7.38
CA PRO A 119 12.82 12.02 -8.55
C PRO A 119 13.23 13.49 -8.43
N VAL A 120 14.42 13.80 -8.89
CA VAL A 120 14.96 15.17 -8.93
C VAL A 120 14.55 15.82 -10.24
N LYS A 121 13.97 17.01 -10.16
CA LYS A 121 13.61 17.79 -11.36
C LYS A 121 14.85 18.42 -11.97
N THR A 122 14.96 18.37 -13.29
CA THR A 122 16.01 19.10 -14.04
C THR A 122 15.94 20.59 -13.74
N LYS A 123 17.09 21.23 -13.58
CA LYS A 123 17.17 22.69 -13.48
C LYS A 123 16.67 23.29 -14.81
N LYS A 124 15.77 24.27 -14.74
CA LYS A 124 15.28 24.98 -15.92
C LYS A 124 16.48 25.64 -16.64
N SER A 125 16.76 25.21 -17.87
CA SER A 125 17.68 25.85 -18.77
C SER A 125 16.90 26.67 -19.80
N ILE A 126 17.45 27.79 -20.25
CA ILE A 126 16.86 28.63 -21.32
C ILE A 126 16.65 27.81 -22.59
N ILE A 127 17.47 26.79 -22.81
CA ILE A 127 17.48 25.95 -24.02
C ILE A 127 16.53 24.76 -23.89
N TYR A 128 16.31 24.28 -22.66
CA TYR A 128 15.42 23.12 -22.39
C TYR A 128 14.14 23.56 -21.68
N LYS A 129 13.05 23.63 -22.43
CA LYS A 129 11.70 23.88 -21.87
C LYS A 129 11.05 22.66 -21.20
N ASN A 130 11.68 21.50 -21.24
CA ASN A 130 11.13 20.27 -20.67
C ASN A 130 11.33 20.24 -19.15
N THR A 131 10.23 20.16 -18.43
CA THR A 131 10.16 19.86 -16.99
C THR A 131 10.38 18.36 -16.72
N SER A 132 11.28 17.73 -17.46
CA SER A 132 11.59 16.31 -17.25
C SER A 132 12.41 16.13 -15.97
N GLU A 133 12.24 14.99 -15.36
CA GLU A 133 13.03 14.56 -14.22
C GLU A 133 14.43 14.15 -14.69
N GLU A 134 15.44 14.36 -13.86
CA GLU A 134 16.82 13.92 -14.15
C GLU A 134 16.82 12.38 -14.23
N PRO A 135 17.28 11.80 -15.36
CA PRO A 135 17.32 10.37 -15.49
C PRO A 135 18.32 9.75 -14.51
N LEU A 136 17.93 8.66 -13.85
CA LEU A 136 18.77 7.90 -12.93
C LEU A 136 19.23 8.65 -11.65
N VAL A 137 18.67 9.83 -11.38
CA VAL A 137 18.97 10.62 -10.18
C VAL A 137 17.73 10.80 -9.34
N ALA A 138 17.81 10.45 -8.07
CA ALA A 138 16.70 10.59 -7.13
C ALA A 138 17.21 10.86 -5.71
N GLU A 139 16.42 11.60 -4.95
CA GLU A 139 16.63 11.84 -3.53
C GLU A 139 16.01 10.70 -2.72
N MET A 140 16.77 10.09 -1.82
CA MET A 140 16.27 9.04 -0.95
C MET A 140 15.49 9.64 0.22
N ILE A 141 14.20 9.33 0.29
CA ILE A 141 13.31 9.82 1.35
C ILE A 141 13.20 8.81 2.49
N TYR A 142 12.99 7.53 2.15
CA TYR A 142 12.89 6.44 3.12
C TYR A 142 13.90 5.35 2.78
N PRO A 143 15.07 5.35 3.47
CA PRO A 143 16.08 4.31 3.28
C PRO A 143 15.58 2.96 3.81
N ASN A 144 16.07 1.89 3.22
CA ASN A 144 15.85 0.55 3.77
C ASN A 144 16.74 0.31 5.01
N THR A 145 16.53 -0.82 5.67
CA THR A 145 17.27 -1.19 6.88
C THR A 145 18.78 -1.35 6.66
N TYR A 146 19.19 -1.71 5.44
CA TYR A 146 20.62 -1.92 5.10
C TYR A 146 21.35 -0.60 4.84
N LEU A 147 20.69 0.37 4.25
CA LEU A 147 21.28 1.69 3.90
C LEU A 147 21.36 2.65 5.09
N LYS A 148 20.64 2.39 6.17
CA LYS A 148 20.74 3.19 7.42
C LYS A 148 22.06 2.99 8.18
N LYS A 149 22.85 2.00 7.81
CA LYS A 149 24.11 1.66 8.49
C LYS A 149 25.34 2.35 7.85
N GLN A 150 25.17 3.19 6.86
CA GLN A 150 26.18 4.09 6.30
C GLN A 150 25.88 5.50 6.82
#